data_47ea4550470b0b60f72d8ec02b8f35ca
#
_entry.id   47ea4550470b0b60f72d8ec02b8f35ca
#
_cell.length_a   1.000
_cell.length_b   1.000
_cell.length_c   1.000
_cell.angle_alpha   90.00
_cell.angle_beta   90.00
_cell.angle_gamma   90.00
#
_symmetry.space_group_name_H-M   'P 1'
#
loop_
_entity.id
_entity.type
_entity.pdbx_description
1 polymer ?
#
loop_
_entity_poly.entity_id
_entity_poly.type
_entity_poly.pdbx_seq_one_letter_code
_entity_poly.pdbx_strand_id
1 'polypeptide(L)'
;MKKSVSLLLAGAMCAGLLAGCSSSSTSGGASAAASGSTAPSSVVSGEAGSKSIEKLSIAFVPSREPEEIITATEPLKEMLTAELAGLGYDVGEVEITVGTSYEAVGEALSAGTADVGLIPGGTYVLYDDGCDVLLTATRDGLSIDSDSAKDWNDNAPTEATTNQVTSYRALMIAGPSEKGQALAAKVNAGENLTWEDVSGVNWSVMGSSSPAGYIYPSLWLQEQFDKNITELPHAVQSDSYGSAFARLASGQIDVLCTYADARRDYADKWTSEYAMTN
;
A
#
# COMPACT_ATOMS: atom_id res chain seq x y z
N MET A 1 -49.06 -1.32 -13.68
CA MET A 1 -49.16 -2.52 -14.58
C MET A 1 -47.95 -3.38 -14.30
N LYS A 2 -48.23 -4.57 -13.81
CA LYS A 2 -47.26 -5.60 -13.41
C LYS A 2 -46.59 -6.22 -14.63
N LYS A 3 -45.28 -6.55 -14.57
CA LYS A 3 -44.73 -7.75 -15.22
C LYS A 3 -43.50 -8.24 -14.44
N SER A 4 -43.71 -9.30 -13.70
CA SER A 4 -42.74 -10.19 -13.12
C SER A 4 -42.12 -11.04 -14.24
N VAL A 5 -40.84 -11.29 -14.20
CA VAL A 5 -40.17 -12.37 -14.95
C VAL A 5 -39.33 -13.16 -13.97
N SER A 6 -39.83 -14.34 -13.62
CA SER A 6 -39.08 -15.39 -12.94
C SER A 6 -38.25 -16.15 -13.93
N LEU A 7 -36.98 -16.42 -13.64
CA LEU A 7 -36.19 -17.41 -14.38
C LEU A 7 -35.66 -18.46 -13.41
N LEU A 8 -36.10 -19.66 -13.67
CA LEU A 8 -35.73 -20.92 -12.99
C LEU A 8 -34.31 -21.31 -13.35
N LEU A 9 -33.54 -21.69 -12.33
CA LEU A 9 -32.23 -22.31 -12.50
C LEU A 9 -32.36 -23.81 -12.25
N ALA A 10 -32.10 -24.59 -13.29
CA ALA A 10 -32.07 -26.05 -13.21
C ALA A 10 -30.68 -26.52 -12.76
N GLY A 11 -30.66 -27.37 -11.74
CA GLY A 11 -29.45 -28.03 -11.27
C GLY A 11 -29.05 -29.22 -12.14
N ALA A 12 -27.77 -29.50 -12.17
CA ALA A 12 -27.24 -30.79 -12.60
C ALA A 12 -26.17 -31.24 -11.60
N MET A 13 -26.54 -32.24 -10.79
CA MET A 13 -25.61 -33.07 -10.03
C MET A 13 -24.94 -34.07 -10.97
N CYS A 14 -23.64 -34.25 -10.83
CA CYS A 14 -22.97 -35.48 -11.24
C CYS A 14 -22.17 -36.03 -10.07
N ALA A 15 -22.68 -37.11 -9.52
CA ALA A 15 -22.00 -38.01 -8.60
C ALA A 15 -21.31 -39.16 -9.35
N GLY A 16 -20.22 -39.65 -8.79
CA GLY A 16 -19.58 -40.90 -9.14
C GLY A 16 -18.06 -40.82 -9.11
N LEU A 17 -17.28 -41.69 -8.55
CA LEU A 17 -17.46 -43.00 -7.91
C LEU A 17 -16.17 -43.27 -7.12
N LEU A 18 -16.32 -43.84 -5.95
CA LEU A 18 -15.28 -44.48 -5.11
C LEU A 18 -14.89 -45.83 -5.68
N ALA A 19 -13.58 -46.11 -5.66
CA ALA A 19 -13.02 -47.49 -5.53
C ALA A 19 -11.57 -47.25 -5.07
N GLY A 20 -11.07 -47.67 -3.92
CA GLY A 20 -11.29 -48.88 -3.13
C GLY A 20 -10.18 -49.90 -3.38
N CYS A 21 -9.27 -50.09 -2.38
CA CYS A 21 -8.60 -51.34 -1.99
C CYS A 21 -7.29 -50.98 -1.30
N SER A 22 -7.14 -51.02 -0.01
CA SER A 22 -7.05 -52.11 1.02
C SER A 22 -5.87 -53.07 0.83
N SER A 23 -5.19 -53.19 1.87
CA SER A 23 -4.57 -54.30 2.58
C SER A 23 -3.06 -54.21 2.63
N SER A 24 -2.38 -54.52 3.68
CA SER A 24 -2.54 -55.03 5.04
C SER A 24 -1.16 -55.23 5.62
N SER A 25 -0.99 -54.83 6.85
CA SER A 25 -0.22 -55.39 7.96
C SER A 25 0.91 -56.40 7.69
N THR A 26 2.04 -56.25 8.36
CA THR A 26 2.39 -57.02 9.54
C THR A 26 3.77 -56.67 10.10
N SER A 27 3.81 -56.61 11.39
CA SER A 27 4.77 -56.59 12.45
C SER A 27 6.04 -57.47 12.39
N GLY A 28 7.06 -57.05 13.14
CA GLY A 28 8.11 -57.86 13.75
C GLY A 28 9.49 -57.23 13.51
N GLY A 29 10.22 -56.78 14.40
CA GLY A 29 10.74 -57.16 15.67
C GLY A 29 12.22 -57.46 15.59
N ALA A 30 12.98 -56.75 16.47
CA ALA A 30 14.25 -57.14 17.09
C ALA A 30 15.60 -57.02 16.38
N SER A 31 16.35 -56.06 16.84
CA SER A 31 17.67 -56.15 17.57
C SER A 31 18.91 -56.73 16.90
N ALA A 32 19.96 -55.97 17.02
CA ALA A 32 21.33 -56.25 17.41
C ALA A 32 22.47 -56.01 16.41
N ALA A 33 23.32 -55.11 16.87
CA ALA A 33 24.77 -55.16 16.94
C ALA A 33 25.66 -54.99 15.70
N ALA A 34 26.35 -53.86 15.73
CA ALA A 34 27.78 -53.63 15.53
C ALA A 34 28.57 -54.39 14.46
N SER A 35 29.15 -53.62 13.54
CA SER A 35 30.60 -53.61 13.34
C SER A 35 31.00 -52.58 12.28
N GLY A 36 32.08 -51.84 12.57
CA GLY A 36 32.60 -50.77 11.77
C GLY A 36 33.14 -51.21 10.41
N SER A 37 33.03 -50.32 9.47
CA SER A 37 33.91 -50.27 8.32
C SER A 37 34.01 -48.81 7.87
N THR A 38 35.22 -48.31 7.99
CA THR A 38 35.66 -47.05 7.37
C THR A 38 35.56 -47.15 5.88
N ALA A 39 34.67 -46.31 5.31
CA ALA A 39 34.65 -46.06 3.89
C ALA A 39 34.99 -44.56 3.66
N PRO A 40 35.69 -44.21 2.59
CA PRO A 40 36.26 -42.89 2.39
C PRO A 40 35.14 -41.84 2.19
N SER A 41 35.28 -40.73 2.89
CA SER A 41 34.52 -39.52 2.60
C SER A 41 34.79 -39.08 1.16
N SER A 42 33.91 -39.47 0.28
CA SER A 42 33.73 -38.72 -0.98
C SER A 42 33.11 -37.39 -0.62
N VAL A 43 33.94 -36.36 -0.61
CA VAL A 43 33.47 -34.97 -0.66
C VAL A 43 32.74 -34.87 -1.98
N VAL A 44 31.43 -35.03 -1.92
CA VAL A 44 30.55 -34.59 -3.01
C VAL A 44 30.61 -33.06 -2.94
N SER A 45 31.47 -32.50 -3.73
CA SER A 45 31.32 -31.07 -4.17
C SER A 45 30.03 -31.04 -4.97
N GLY A 46 28.93 -30.88 -4.26
CA GLY A 46 27.69 -30.48 -4.90
C GLY A 46 27.95 -29.07 -5.47
N GLU A 47 28.08 -29.00 -6.77
CA GLU A 47 27.78 -27.75 -7.47
C GLU A 47 26.38 -27.35 -6.98
N ALA A 48 26.32 -26.28 -6.22
CA ALA A 48 25.06 -25.60 -5.92
C ALA A 48 24.55 -25.10 -7.29
N GLY A 49 23.71 -25.90 -7.93
CA GLY A 49 23.04 -25.48 -9.16
C GLY A 49 22.34 -24.18 -8.88
N SER A 50 22.59 -23.17 -9.71
CA SER A 50 21.89 -21.90 -9.66
C SER A 50 20.38 -22.17 -9.68
N LYS A 51 19.66 -21.58 -8.72
CA LYS A 51 18.20 -21.66 -8.68
C LYS A 51 17.67 -20.67 -9.71
N SER A 52 17.03 -21.18 -10.76
CA SER A 52 16.47 -20.32 -11.81
C SER A 52 15.11 -19.78 -11.38
N ILE A 53 14.95 -18.47 -11.55
CA ILE A 53 13.69 -17.72 -11.43
C ILE A 53 13.42 -17.12 -12.80
N GLU A 54 12.40 -17.62 -13.50
CA GLU A 54 12.10 -17.14 -14.85
C GLU A 54 11.73 -15.65 -14.85
N LYS A 55 10.86 -15.26 -13.92
CA LYS A 55 10.43 -13.87 -13.75
C LYS A 55 10.21 -13.57 -12.26
N LEU A 56 10.69 -12.43 -11.80
CA LEU A 56 10.38 -11.85 -10.49
C LEU A 56 9.48 -10.63 -10.70
N SER A 57 8.22 -10.76 -10.27
CA SER A 57 7.18 -9.73 -10.45
C SER A 57 7.07 -8.87 -9.20
N ILE A 58 7.28 -7.55 -9.34
CA ILE A 58 7.20 -6.57 -8.25
C ILE A 58 6.09 -5.58 -8.55
N ALA A 59 5.14 -5.42 -7.63
CA ALA A 59 4.01 -4.53 -7.78
C ALA A 59 4.06 -3.38 -6.75
N PHE A 60 3.83 -2.16 -7.22
CA PHE A 60 3.71 -0.96 -6.38
C PHE A 60 2.25 -0.50 -6.34
N VAL A 61 1.81 0.04 -5.20
CA VAL A 61 0.54 0.77 -5.14
C VAL A 61 0.67 2.13 -5.83
N PRO A 62 -0.41 2.68 -6.42
CA PRO A 62 -0.38 3.97 -7.12
C PRO A 62 -0.38 5.15 -6.11
N SER A 63 0.65 5.21 -5.27
CA SER A 63 0.82 6.31 -4.31
C SER A 63 1.26 7.62 -4.98
N ARG A 64 1.88 7.53 -6.16
CA ARG A 64 2.26 8.64 -7.05
C ARG A 64 1.79 8.32 -8.46
N GLU A 65 2.05 9.22 -9.41
CA GLU A 65 1.81 8.94 -10.83
C GLU A 65 2.59 7.68 -11.26
N PRO A 66 1.94 6.72 -11.96
CA PRO A 66 2.57 5.44 -12.31
C PRO A 66 3.90 5.59 -13.04
N GLU A 67 4.02 6.54 -13.96
CA GLU A 67 5.25 6.81 -14.71
C GLU A 67 6.40 7.30 -13.83
N GLU A 68 6.10 8.07 -12.78
CA GLU A 68 7.09 8.50 -11.79
C GLU A 68 7.62 7.30 -10.99
N ILE A 69 6.74 6.40 -10.57
CA ILE A 69 7.13 5.19 -9.84
C ILE A 69 8.00 4.29 -10.72
N ILE A 70 7.56 4.00 -11.94
CA ILE A 70 8.31 3.16 -12.90
C ILE A 70 9.69 3.76 -13.15
N THR A 71 9.77 5.06 -13.44
CA THR A 71 11.06 5.73 -13.72
C THR A 71 11.99 5.69 -12.51
N ALA A 72 11.49 5.96 -11.32
CA ALA A 72 12.30 5.97 -10.09
C ALA A 72 12.78 4.57 -9.70
N THR A 73 12.05 3.52 -10.06
CA THR A 73 12.35 2.14 -9.68
C THR A 73 13.08 1.34 -10.77
N GLU A 74 13.27 1.89 -11.96
CA GLU A 74 13.97 1.20 -13.06
C GLU A 74 15.36 0.65 -12.66
N PRO A 75 16.21 1.38 -11.88
CA PRO A 75 17.50 0.85 -11.44
C PRO A 75 17.39 -0.39 -10.54
N LEU A 76 16.24 -0.59 -9.88
CA LEU A 76 16.01 -1.74 -8.98
C LEU A 76 16.10 -3.08 -9.72
N LYS A 77 15.76 -3.13 -11.01
CA LYS A 77 15.82 -4.34 -11.83
C LYS A 77 17.23 -4.90 -11.91
N GLU A 78 18.20 -4.06 -12.29
CA GLU A 78 19.61 -4.47 -12.38
C GLU A 78 20.19 -4.80 -11.00
N MET A 79 19.86 -3.99 -9.99
CA MET A 79 20.34 -4.21 -8.62
C MET A 79 19.88 -5.56 -8.07
N LEU A 80 18.60 -5.91 -8.20
CA LEU A 80 18.05 -7.18 -7.73
C LEU A 80 18.63 -8.35 -8.50
N THR A 81 18.77 -8.25 -9.82
CA THR A 81 19.39 -9.30 -10.64
C THR A 81 20.82 -9.57 -10.19
N ALA A 82 21.62 -8.54 -9.94
CA ALA A 82 23.01 -8.67 -9.51
C ALA A 82 23.12 -9.27 -8.10
N GLU A 83 22.33 -8.79 -7.15
CA GLU A 83 22.35 -9.28 -5.76
C GLU A 83 21.87 -10.74 -5.67
N LEU A 84 20.80 -11.07 -6.37
CA LEU A 84 20.26 -12.43 -6.40
C LEU A 84 21.23 -13.41 -7.08
N ALA A 85 21.95 -12.99 -8.14
CA ALA A 85 23.00 -13.78 -8.75
C ALA A 85 24.15 -14.06 -7.76
N GLY A 86 24.54 -13.08 -6.94
CA GLY A 86 25.51 -13.25 -5.85
C GLY A 86 25.07 -14.27 -4.79
N LEU A 87 23.77 -14.48 -4.64
CA LEU A 87 23.16 -15.45 -3.74
C LEU A 87 22.87 -16.81 -4.39
N GLY A 88 23.25 -17.01 -5.64
CA GLY A 88 23.08 -18.27 -6.38
C GLY A 88 21.73 -18.42 -7.05
N TYR A 89 21.02 -17.32 -7.32
CA TYR A 89 19.80 -17.30 -8.10
C TYR A 89 20.08 -16.73 -9.49
N ASP A 90 19.52 -17.36 -10.50
CA ASP A 90 19.56 -16.90 -11.91
C ASP A 90 18.17 -16.35 -12.25
N VAL A 91 18.05 -15.02 -12.30
CA VAL A 91 16.79 -14.31 -12.55
C VAL A 91 16.74 -13.89 -14.02
N GLY A 92 15.80 -14.46 -14.78
CA GLY A 92 15.63 -14.17 -16.20
C GLY A 92 15.07 -12.77 -16.45
N GLU A 93 14.08 -12.35 -15.67
CA GLU A 93 13.44 -11.03 -15.80
C GLU A 93 13.03 -10.49 -14.42
N VAL A 94 13.21 -9.19 -14.19
CA VAL A 94 12.58 -8.45 -13.10
C VAL A 94 11.55 -7.51 -13.70
N GLU A 95 10.26 -7.79 -13.47
CA GLU A 95 9.14 -6.98 -13.92
C GLU A 95 8.67 -6.06 -12.79
N ILE A 96 8.57 -4.76 -13.07
CA ILE A 96 8.02 -3.78 -12.12
C ILE A 96 6.72 -3.22 -12.71
N THR A 97 5.65 -3.29 -11.92
CA THR A 97 4.33 -2.79 -12.29
C THR A 97 3.77 -1.86 -11.22
N VAL A 98 2.81 -1.01 -11.61
CA VAL A 98 2.01 -0.20 -10.70
C VAL A 98 0.57 -0.63 -10.82
N GLY A 99 -0.04 -1.04 -9.71
CA GLY A 99 -1.44 -1.43 -9.68
C GLY A 99 -2.38 -0.27 -9.94
N THR A 100 -3.61 -0.58 -10.32
CA THR A 100 -4.66 0.42 -10.56
C THR A 100 -5.27 0.95 -9.26
N SER A 101 -5.13 0.21 -8.17
CA SER A 101 -5.52 0.60 -6.81
C SER A 101 -4.63 -0.10 -5.78
N TYR A 102 -4.76 0.28 -4.52
CA TYR A 102 -4.05 -0.35 -3.41
C TYR A 102 -4.50 -1.81 -3.24
N GLU A 103 -5.79 -2.02 -3.33
CA GLU A 103 -6.42 -3.33 -3.22
C GLU A 103 -6.00 -4.26 -4.37
N ALA A 104 -5.88 -3.73 -5.60
CA ALA A 104 -5.46 -4.52 -6.76
C ALA A 104 -4.04 -5.11 -6.58
N VAL A 105 -3.14 -4.40 -5.88
CA VAL A 105 -1.81 -4.95 -5.55
C VAL A 105 -1.90 -6.03 -4.49
N GLY A 106 -2.74 -5.84 -3.45
CA GLY A 106 -3.01 -6.88 -2.45
C GLY A 106 -3.60 -8.14 -3.05
N GLU A 107 -4.56 -7.99 -3.97
CA GLU A 107 -5.15 -9.12 -4.74
C GLU A 107 -4.10 -9.83 -5.59
N ALA A 108 -3.20 -9.08 -6.25
CA ALA A 108 -2.13 -9.66 -7.06
C ALA A 108 -1.16 -10.50 -6.24
N LEU A 109 -0.81 -10.06 -5.02
CA LEU A 109 -0.01 -10.82 -4.07
C LEU A 109 -0.74 -12.10 -3.63
N SER A 110 -2.00 -11.99 -3.20
CA SER A 110 -2.80 -13.13 -2.76
C SER A 110 -3.05 -14.15 -3.86
N ALA A 111 -3.16 -13.70 -5.11
CA ALA A 111 -3.33 -14.56 -6.27
C ALA A 111 -2.01 -15.15 -6.79
N GLY A 112 -0.85 -14.72 -6.28
CA GLY A 112 0.47 -15.12 -6.76
C GLY A 112 0.80 -14.62 -8.17
N THR A 113 0.18 -13.52 -8.61
CA THR A 113 0.50 -12.84 -9.87
C THR A 113 1.54 -11.74 -9.69
N ALA A 114 1.79 -11.33 -8.45
CA ALA A 114 2.96 -10.57 -8.03
C ALA A 114 3.69 -11.35 -6.94
N ASP A 115 5.02 -11.43 -7.03
CA ASP A 115 5.86 -12.11 -6.05
C ASP A 115 6.18 -11.20 -4.85
N VAL A 116 6.34 -9.90 -5.12
CA VAL A 116 6.66 -8.88 -4.11
C VAL A 116 5.74 -7.67 -4.31
N GLY A 117 5.19 -7.16 -3.22
CA GLY A 117 4.36 -5.94 -3.25
C GLY A 117 4.89 -4.87 -2.31
N LEU A 118 4.99 -3.63 -2.79
CA LEU A 118 5.22 -2.46 -1.95
C LEU A 118 3.86 -1.86 -1.60
N ILE A 119 3.31 -2.31 -0.47
CA ILE A 119 1.98 -1.94 0.00
C ILE A 119 2.04 -1.31 1.40
N PRO A 120 1.14 -0.41 1.76
CA PRO A 120 1.05 0.11 3.12
C PRO A 120 0.47 -0.94 4.08
N GLY A 121 0.76 -0.78 5.39
CA GLY A 121 0.27 -1.69 6.42
C GLY A 121 -1.25 -1.87 6.44
N GLY A 122 -2.01 -0.82 6.13
CA GLY A 122 -3.48 -0.92 6.04
C GLY A 122 -3.95 -1.84 4.91
N THR A 123 -3.27 -1.83 3.78
CA THR A 123 -3.54 -2.77 2.68
C THR A 123 -3.11 -4.18 3.07
N TYR A 124 -1.91 -4.34 3.67
CA TYR A 124 -1.42 -5.65 4.11
C TYR A 124 -2.43 -6.37 5.02
N VAL A 125 -2.99 -5.69 6.01
CA VAL A 125 -3.97 -6.29 6.95
C VAL A 125 -5.21 -6.89 6.25
N LEU A 126 -5.57 -6.40 5.07
CA LEU A 126 -6.69 -6.94 4.29
C LEU A 126 -6.34 -8.21 3.49
N TYR A 127 -5.03 -8.48 3.31
CA TYR A 127 -4.51 -9.55 2.45
C TYR A 127 -3.46 -10.41 3.16
N ASP A 128 -3.38 -10.36 4.50
CA ASP A 128 -2.38 -11.05 5.31
C ASP A 128 -2.45 -12.59 5.23
N ASP A 129 -3.60 -13.13 4.87
CA ASP A 129 -3.74 -14.57 4.58
C ASP A 129 -3.01 -15.01 3.28
N GLY A 130 -2.70 -14.08 2.38
CA GLY A 130 -2.14 -14.35 1.05
C GLY A 130 -0.70 -13.88 0.86
N CYS A 131 -0.10 -13.20 1.83
CA CYS A 131 1.29 -12.74 1.74
C CYS A 131 1.93 -12.52 3.12
N ASP A 132 3.26 -12.59 3.15
CA ASP A 132 4.07 -12.38 4.36
C ASP A 132 4.85 -11.07 4.28
N VAL A 133 5.08 -10.43 5.44
CA VAL A 133 5.94 -9.24 5.53
C VAL A 133 7.41 -9.65 5.41
N LEU A 134 8.10 -9.19 4.36
CA LEU A 134 9.53 -9.41 4.19
C LEU A 134 10.36 -8.34 4.93
N LEU A 135 9.96 -7.08 4.80
CA LEU A 135 10.66 -5.94 5.42
C LEU A 135 9.72 -4.73 5.49
N THR A 136 10.09 -3.78 6.32
CA THR A 136 9.44 -2.48 6.40
C THR A 136 10.43 -1.39 6.00
N ALA A 137 10.06 -0.57 5.03
CA ALA A 137 10.91 0.53 4.60
C ALA A 137 10.98 1.63 5.68
N THR A 138 12.16 2.21 5.87
CA THR A 138 12.35 3.46 6.59
C THR A 138 12.27 4.64 5.63
N ARG A 139 12.12 5.82 6.17
CA ARG A 139 12.18 7.08 5.43
C ARG A 139 12.94 8.13 6.22
N ASP A 140 13.39 9.18 5.55
CA ASP A 140 13.96 10.33 6.24
C ASP A 140 12.90 10.97 7.13
N GLY A 141 13.30 11.33 8.34
CA GLY A 141 12.48 12.12 9.24
C GLY A 141 12.25 13.53 8.69
N LEU A 142 11.33 14.25 9.28
CA LEU A 142 10.99 15.62 8.90
C LEU A 142 11.44 16.60 9.97
N SER A 143 11.66 17.86 9.59
CA SER A 143 11.99 18.94 10.51
C SER A 143 10.86 19.31 11.49
N ILE A 144 9.62 18.90 11.19
CA ILE A 144 8.45 19.03 12.04
C ILE A 144 7.85 17.64 12.26
N ASP A 145 7.57 17.32 13.54
CA ASP A 145 6.82 16.14 13.96
C ASP A 145 5.92 16.55 15.13
N SER A 146 4.81 17.21 14.83
CA SER A 146 3.89 17.79 15.82
C SER A 146 2.48 17.25 15.65
N ASP A 147 1.79 17.05 16.78
CA ASP A 147 0.35 16.74 16.83
C ASP A 147 -0.54 17.96 16.58
N SER A 148 0.03 19.16 16.70
CA SER A 148 -0.67 20.43 16.48
C SER A 148 -0.67 20.79 14.99
N ALA A 149 -1.85 20.88 14.39
CA ALA A 149 -1.99 21.31 12.99
C ALA A 149 -1.41 22.72 12.75
N LYS A 150 -1.48 23.61 13.77
CA LYS A 150 -0.95 24.96 13.69
C LYS A 150 0.55 24.99 13.44
N ASP A 151 1.33 24.05 14.03
CA ASP A 151 2.78 24.02 13.88
C ASP A 151 3.21 23.73 12.44
N TRP A 152 2.34 23.10 11.65
CA TRP A 152 2.56 22.84 10.22
C TRP A 152 2.26 24.06 9.35
N ASN A 153 1.55 25.06 9.88
CA ASN A 153 1.14 26.25 9.13
C ASN A 153 2.13 27.42 9.27
N ASP A 154 2.92 27.43 10.34
CA ASP A 154 3.85 28.54 10.63
C ASP A 154 5.11 28.51 9.72
N ASN A 155 5.31 27.42 8.99
CA ASN A 155 6.49 27.21 8.15
C ASN A 155 6.12 26.73 6.76
N ALA A 156 6.99 27.02 5.80
CA ALA A 156 7.01 26.37 4.49
C ALA A 156 7.09 24.83 4.64
N PRO A 157 6.93 24.06 3.57
CA PRO A 157 7.10 22.62 3.62
C PRO A 157 8.35 22.21 4.42
N THR A 158 8.22 21.12 5.18
CA THR A 158 9.30 20.65 6.04
C THR A 158 10.53 20.25 5.25
N GLU A 159 11.67 20.18 5.90
CA GLU A 159 12.90 19.64 5.35
C GLU A 159 13.12 18.19 5.83
N ALA A 160 13.77 17.37 4.99
CA ALA A 160 14.21 16.04 5.42
C ALA A 160 15.34 16.18 6.45
N THR A 161 15.31 15.33 7.45
CA THR A 161 16.42 15.15 8.38
C THR A 161 17.23 13.90 7.98
N THR A 162 18.43 13.77 8.53
CA THR A 162 19.27 12.57 8.30
C THR A 162 18.83 11.37 9.17
N ASN A 163 17.88 11.57 10.09
CA ASN A 163 17.38 10.50 10.94
C ASN A 163 16.40 9.63 10.16
N GLN A 164 16.64 8.33 10.16
CA GLN A 164 15.69 7.38 9.60
C GLN A 164 14.55 7.12 10.60
N VAL A 165 13.32 7.17 10.12
CA VAL A 165 12.10 6.92 10.90
C VAL A 165 11.28 5.79 10.29
N THR A 166 10.52 5.10 11.14
CA THR A 166 9.64 3.98 10.77
C THR A 166 8.16 4.37 10.72
N SER A 167 7.87 5.64 10.97
CA SER A 167 6.50 6.17 10.96
C SER A 167 6.45 7.55 10.32
N TYR A 168 5.27 7.97 9.93
CA TYR A 168 4.97 9.32 9.47
C TYR A 168 3.52 9.65 9.83
N ARG A 169 3.18 10.93 9.83
CA ARG A 169 1.84 11.40 10.16
C ARG A 169 0.94 11.46 8.92
N ALA A 170 -0.34 11.28 9.11
CA ALA A 170 -1.35 11.75 8.17
C ALA A 170 -1.52 13.26 8.34
N LEU A 171 -1.77 13.95 7.23
CA LEU A 171 -2.16 15.35 7.21
C LEU A 171 -3.47 15.52 6.44
N MET A 172 -4.27 16.48 6.89
CA MET A 172 -5.38 17.02 6.13
C MET A 172 -5.03 18.45 5.74
N ILE A 173 -4.88 18.70 4.45
CA ILE A 173 -4.44 19.98 3.91
C ILE A 173 -5.63 20.75 3.36
N ALA A 174 -5.88 21.96 3.87
CA ALA A 174 -6.85 22.88 3.31
C ALA A 174 -6.28 23.58 2.08
N GLY A 175 -7.08 23.60 1.01
CA GLY A 175 -6.71 24.21 -0.28
C GLY A 175 -6.94 25.71 -0.35
N PRO A 176 -6.66 26.30 -1.53
CA PRO A 176 -6.77 27.75 -1.76
C PRO A 176 -8.21 28.23 -1.94
N SER A 177 -9.20 27.34 -1.97
CA SER A 177 -10.61 27.72 -2.08
C SER A 177 -11.06 28.56 -0.89
N GLU A 178 -12.10 29.37 -1.03
CA GLU A 178 -12.67 30.18 0.06
C GLU A 178 -13.01 29.31 1.29
N LYS A 179 -13.61 28.13 1.09
CA LYS A 179 -13.97 27.21 2.15
C LYS A 179 -12.73 26.58 2.81
N GLY A 180 -11.74 26.17 2.01
CA GLY A 180 -10.47 25.65 2.54
C GLY A 180 -9.76 26.69 3.39
N GLN A 181 -9.67 27.93 2.92
CA GLN A 181 -9.05 29.03 3.66
C GLN A 181 -9.82 29.40 4.95
N ALA A 182 -11.15 29.28 4.93
CA ALA A 182 -11.94 29.49 6.14
C ALA A 182 -11.65 28.43 7.22
N LEU A 183 -11.48 27.15 6.84
CA LEU A 183 -11.07 26.10 7.76
C LEU A 183 -9.65 26.36 8.30
N ALA A 184 -8.70 26.70 7.42
CA ALA A 184 -7.33 27.02 7.82
C ALA A 184 -7.27 28.19 8.80
N ALA A 185 -8.08 29.23 8.58
CA ALA A 185 -8.15 30.39 9.47
C ALA A 185 -8.61 30.01 10.90
N LYS A 186 -9.64 29.14 11.02
CA LYS A 186 -10.09 28.62 12.32
C LYS A 186 -9.00 27.84 13.04
N VAL A 187 -8.35 26.90 12.34
CA VAL A 187 -7.25 26.10 12.88
C VAL A 187 -6.10 27.00 13.36
N ASN A 188 -5.71 27.99 12.57
CA ASN A 188 -4.64 28.93 12.91
C ASN A 188 -5.00 29.82 14.10
N ALA A 189 -6.29 30.15 14.27
CA ALA A 189 -6.78 30.86 15.44
C ALA A 189 -6.84 29.99 16.71
N GLY A 190 -6.61 28.69 16.60
CA GLY A 190 -6.75 27.73 17.69
C GLY A 190 -8.21 27.40 18.02
N GLU A 191 -9.11 27.64 17.08
CA GLU A 191 -10.53 27.28 17.20
C GLU A 191 -10.75 25.81 16.86
N ASN A 192 -11.67 25.17 17.57
CA ASN A 192 -12.09 23.82 17.23
C ASN A 192 -13.02 23.86 16.01
N LEU A 193 -12.79 22.97 15.06
CA LEU A 193 -13.71 22.73 13.96
C LEU A 193 -14.98 22.03 14.47
N THR A 194 -16.11 22.37 13.89
CA THR A 194 -17.39 21.70 14.13
C THR A 194 -17.68 20.68 13.01
N TRP A 195 -18.63 19.78 13.25
CA TRP A 195 -19.09 18.87 12.19
C TRP A 195 -19.66 19.64 10.98
N GLU A 196 -20.33 20.76 11.20
CA GLU A 196 -20.84 21.61 10.13
C GLU A 196 -19.71 22.19 9.27
N ASP A 197 -18.61 22.62 9.89
CA ASP A 197 -17.42 23.08 9.18
C ASP A 197 -16.86 22.01 8.24
N VAL A 198 -16.65 20.78 8.77
CA VAL A 198 -16.00 19.71 7.99
C VAL A 198 -16.95 19.03 6.99
N SER A 199 -18.24 18.93 7.30
CA SER A 199 -19.23 18.35 6.38
C SER A 199 -19.67 19.31 5.26
N GLY A 200 -19.43 20.61 5.43
CA GLY A 200 -19.78 21.65 4.47
C GLY A 200 -18.80 21.85 3.31
N VAL A 201 -17.68 21.11 3.29
CA VAL A 201 -16.58 21.27 2.32
C VAL A 201 -16.39 20.01 1.48
N ASN A 202 -15.72 20.16 0.33
CA ASN A 202 -15.40 19.06 -0.57
C ASN A 202 -14.06 18.40 -0.14
N TRP A 203 -14.08 17.09 0.07
CA TRP A 203 -12.93 16.32 0.48
C TRP A 203 -12.39 15.46 -0.66
N SER A 204 -11.07 15.32 -0.72
CA SER A 204 -10.42 14.23 -1.45
C SER A 204 -9.82 13.25 -0.46
N VAL A 205 -10.14 11.97 -0.66
CA VAL A 205 -9.62 10.83 0.09
C VAL A 205 -8.97 9.84 -0.87
N MET A 206 -8.13 8.96 -0.36
CA MET A 206 -7.58 7.84 -1.12
C MET A 206 -8.46 6.60 -0.94
N GLY A 207 -8.05 5.47 -1.52
CA GLY A 207 -8.70 4.17 -1.29
C GLY A 207 -8.77 3.81 0.20
N SER A 208 -9.77 3.02 0.57
CA SER A 208 -10.11 2.71 1.98
C SER A 208 -9.02 2.01 2.77
N SER A 209 -8.06 1.39 2.09
CA SER A 209 -6.88 0.74 2.70
C SER A 209 -5.67 1.68 2.85
N SER A 210 -5.77 2.95 2.39
CA SER A 210 -4.71 3.93 2.52
C SER A 210 -4.63 4.48 3.95
N PRO A 211 -3.54 4.27 4.70
CA PRO A 211 -3.44 4.76 6.07
C PRO A 211 -3.60 6.26 6.17
N ALA A 212 -2.76 7.03 5.50
CA ALA A 212 -2.73 8.49 5.61
C ALA A 212 -3.86 9.20 4.85
N GLY A 213 -4.30 8.60 3.72
CA GLY A 213 -5.32 9.21 2.88
C GLY A 213 -6.76 8.83 3.23
N TYR A 214 -6.97 7.86 4.15
CA TYR A 214 -8.31 7.41 4.51
C TYR A 214 -8.43 6.97 5.98
N ILE A 215 -7.62 6.00 6.44
CA ILE A 215 -7.83 5.35 7.75
C ILE A 215 -7.65 6.35 8.90
N TYR A 216 -6.52 7.07 8.95
CA TYR A 216 -6.27 8.05 10.01
C TYR A 216 -7.22 9.26 9.94
N PRO A 217 -7.56 9.84 8.77
CA PRO A 217 -8.64 10.81 8.67
C PRO A 217 -9.98 10.30 9.17
N SER A 218 -10.33 9.03 8.91
CA SER A 218 -11.56 8.41 9.44
C SER A 218 -11.54 8.32 10.96
N LEU A 219 -10.40 7.91 11.54
CA LEU A 219 -10.23 7.83 12.99
C LEU A 219 -10.32 9.22 13.63
N TRP A 220 -9.74 10.24 13.00
CA TRP A 220 -9.87 11.63 13.47
C TRP A 220 -11.33 12.11 13.45
N LEU A 221 -12.09 11.83 12.39
CA LEU A 221 -13.51 12.18 12.33
C LEU A 221 -14.32 11.44 13.41
N GLN A 222 -14.00 10.17 13.65
CA GLN A 222 -14.63 9.38 14.69
C GLN A 222 -14.33 9.94 16.08
N GLU A 223 -13.09 10.31 16.35
CA GLU A 223 -12.68 10.86 17.64
C GLU A 223 -13.26 12.23 17.91
N GLN A 224 -13.26 13.11 16.90
CA GLN A 224 -13.68 14.50 17.08
C GLN A 224 -15.21 14.68 17.03
N PHE A 225 -15.91 13.88 16.22
CA PHE A 225 -17.33 14.14 15.90
C PHE A 225 -18.23 12.91 16.09
N ASP A 226 -17.70 11.74 16.46
CA ASP A 226 -18.41 10.45 16.42
C ASP A 226 -19.04 10.18 15.05
N LYS A 227 -18.29 10.44 13.98
CA LYS A 227 -18.67 10.36 12.58
C LYS A 227 -17.70 9.56 11.75
N ASN A 228 -18.18 8.88 10.71
CA ASN A 228 -17.36 8.18 9.74
C ASN A 228 -17.07 9.07 8.52
N ILE A 229 -15.96 8.79 7.85
CA ILE A 229 -15.59 9.48 6.60
C ILE A 229 -16.65 9.30 5.51
N THR A 230 -17.39 8.18 5.51
CA THR A 230 -18.51 7.90 4.61
C THR A 230 -19.75 8.76 4.87
N GLU A 231 -19.80 9.46 6.01
CA GLU A 231 -20.88 10.42 6.34
C GLU A 231 -20.57 11.83 5.82
N LEU A 232 -19.36 12.07 5.29
CA LEU A 232 -19.03 13.31 4.60
C LEU A 232 -19.80 13.39 3.27
N PRO A 233 -20.70 14.38 3.08
CA PRO A 233 -21.58 14.42 1.90
C PRO A 233 -20.83 14.63 0.59
N HIS A 234 -19.64 15.22 0.66
CA HIS A 234 -18.85 15.68 -0.48
C HIS A 234 -17.44 15.10 -0.47
N ALA A 235 -17.28 13.84 -0.06
CA ALA A 235 -16.02 13.12 -0.17
C ALA A 235 -15.91 12.42 -1.53
N VAL A 236 -14.80 12.61 -2.21
CA VAL A 236 -14.48 11.93 -3.47
C VAL A 236 -13.17 11.20 -3.33
N GLN A 237 -13.10 10.00 -3.89
CA GLN A 237 -11.85 9.25 -3.97
C GLN A 237 -11.01 9.77 -5.15
N SER A 238 -9.71 9.96 -4.92
CA SER A 238 -8.72 10.24 -5.96
C SER A 238 -7.89 8.99 -6.22
N ASP A 239 -7.44 8.84 -7.47
CA ASP A 239 -6.67 7.67 -7.90
C ASP A 239 -5.20 7.76 -7.47
N SER A 240 -4.65 8.96 -7.37
CA SER A 240 -3.30 9.25 -6.89
C SER A 240 -3.25 10.55 -6.10
N TYR A 241 -2.18 10.74 -5.31
CA TYR A 241 -1.97 12.04 -4.65
C TYR A 241 -1.70 13.16 -5.66
N GLY A 242 -1.11 12.87 -6.82
CA GLY A 242 -0.92 13.86 -7.89
C GLY A 242 -2.25 14.40 -8.40
N SER A 243 -3.19 13.51 -8.74
CA SER A 243 -4.54 13.92 -9.18
C SER A 243 -5.29 14.67 -8.08
N ALA A 244 -5.10 14.30 -6.81
CA ALA A 244 -5.70 14.98 -5.68
C ALA A 244 -5.15 16.41 -5.49
N PHE A 245 -3.84 16.62 -5.63
CA PHE A 245 -3.22 17.95 -5.59
C PHE A 245 -3.68 18.86 -6.74
N ALA A 246 -3.83 18.30 -7.95
CA ALA A 246 -4.37 19.04 -9.08
C ALA A 246 -5.81 19.52 -8.82
N ARG A 247 -6.65 18.67 -8.22
CA ARG A 247 -8.02 19.03 -7.82
C ARG A 247 -8.03 20.08 -6.70
N LEU A 248 -7.09 19.98 -5.73
CA LEU A 248 -6.95 20.97 -4.66
C LEU A 248 -6.58 22.33 -5.23
N ALA A 249 -5.57 22.39 -6.10
CA ALA A 249 -5.12 23.62 -6.75
C ALA A 249 -6.23 24.28 -7.60
N SER A 250 -7.03 23.46 -8.32
CA SER A 250 -8.15 23.98 -9.13
C SER A 250 -9.39 24.37 -8.32
N GLY A 251 -9.40 24.14 -7.00
CA GLY A 251 -10.56 24.42 -6.14
C GLY A 251 -11.74 23.44 -6.33
N GLN A 252 -11.53 22.30 -6.99
CA GLN A 252 -12.54 21.25 -7.07
C GLN A 252 -12.79 20.56 -5.74
N ILE A 253 -11.77 20.52 -4.90
CA ILE A 253 -11.83 20.09 -3.51
C ILE A 253 -11.29 21.17 -2.60
N ASP A 254 -11.77 21.19 -1.37
CA ASP A 254 -11.39 22.16 -0.35
C ASP A 254 -10.36 21.59 0.62
N VAL A 255 -10.39 20.26 0.84
CA VAL A 255 -9.51 19.54 1.76
C VAL A 255 -9.00 18.26 1.10
N LEU A 256 -7.71 18.01 1.27
CA LEU A 256 -7.02 16.80 0.83
C LEU A 256 -6.52 16.00 2.03
N CYS A 257 -6.92 14.72 2.13
CA CYS A 257 -6.33 13.76 3.07
C CYS A 257 -5.05 13.18 2.46
N THR A 258 -3.92 13.37 3.13
CA THR A 258 -2.60 13.00 2.61
C THR A 258 -1.62 12.67 3.74
N TYR A 259 -0.35 12.49 3.41
CA TYR A 259 0.74 12.18 4.32
C TYR A 259 1.61 13.40 4.62
N ALA A 260 2.33 13.38 5.71
CA ALA A 260 3.32 14.39 6.07
C ALA A 260 4.70 14.08 5.44
N ASP A 261 5.36 15.00 4.73
CA ASP A 261 4.81 16.26 4.31
C ASP A 261 4.65 16.26 2.78
N ALA A 262 3.46 16.00 2.32
CA ALA A 262 3.17 15.94 0.89
C ALA A 262 3.38 17.29 0.18
N ARG A 263 3.27 18.41 0.90
CA ARG A 263 3.56 19.75 0.33
C ARG A 263 4.98 19.83 -0.21
N ARG A 264 5.93 19.17 0.43
CA ARG A 264 7.32 19.09 0.02
C ARG A 264 7.46 18.36 -1.31
N ASP A 265 6.80 17.21 -1.44
CA ASP A 265 6.90 16.38 -2.63
C ASP A 265 6.22 17.01 -3.86
N TYR A 266 5.24 17.87 -3.63
CA TYR A 266 4.47 18.55 -4.69
C TYR A 266 4.79 20.04 -4.82
N ALA A 267 5.79 20.59 -4.12
CA ALA A 267 6.11 22.02 -4.13
C ALA A 267 6.42 22.56 -5.55
N ASP A 268 7.22 21.84 -6.31
CA ASP A 268 7.59 22.22 -7.67
C ASP A 268 6.37 22.19 -8.61
N LYS A 269 5.55 21.14 -8.55
CA LYS A 269 4.31 21.02 -9.34
C LYS A 269 3.31 22.10 -8.94
N TRP A 270 3.21 22.42 -7.65
CA TRP A 270 2.32 23.45 -7.13
C TRP A 270 2.56 24.80 -7.77
N THR A 271 3.83 25.18 -7.92
CA THR A 271 4.22 26.47 -8.51
C THR A 271 4.32 26.42 -10.03
N SER A 272 4.96 25.39 -10.61
CA SER A 272 5.26 25.36 -12.03
C SER A 272 4.12 24.85 -12.91
N GLU A 273 3.39 23.82 -12.45
CA GLU A 273 2.31 23.21 -13.23
C GLU A 273 0.94 23.79 -12.89
N TYR A 274 0.67 23.99 -11.59
CA TYR A 274 -0.64 24.48 -11.15
C TYR A 274 -0.71 26.00 -11.03
N ALA A 275 0.42 26.69 -11.27
CA ALA A 275 0.56 28.16 -11.21
C ALA A 275 0.07 28.77 -9.89
N MET A 276 0.20 28.02 -8.78
CA MET A 276 -0.18 28.47 -7.46
C MET A 276 0.98 29.21 -6.80
N THR A 277 0.67 30.22 -6.02
CA THR A 277 1.64 30.88 -5.13
C THR A 277 1.58 30.23 -3.76
N ASN A 278 2.74 30.17 -3.08
CA ASN A 278 2.83 29.66 -1.72
C ASN A 278 2.12 30.56 -0.73
#